data_0ff216a2b36025ec561f3b0cde2f8039
#
_entry.id   0ff216a2b36025ec561f3b0cde2f8039
#
_cell.length_a   1.000
_cell.length_b   1.000
_cell.length_c   1.000
_cell.angle_alpha   90.00
_cell.angle_beta   90.00
_cell.angle_gamma   90.00
#
_symmetry.space_group_name_H-M   'P 1'
#
loop_
_entity.id
_entity.type
_entity.pdbx_description
1 polymer ?
#
loop_
_entity_poly.entity_id
_entity_poly.type
_entity_poly.pdbx_seq_one_letter_code
_entity_poly.pdbx_strand_id
1 'polypeptide(L)'
;MPQNITLVLTPRQAADAKYYTSLAARRLGMPEQDIALVRVVKRSIDARQRQPKVNLSLEVYADREPRPAPVHFDYPSVAGRTEVVIVGSGPAGLFAALRLIELGLRPVILERGRDVSARKVDIAQINRNGDVDPDSNYAFGEGGAGTFSDGKLFTRSKKRGDYNKALQTLVFHGATPEILYEAHPHIGTDKLPRIMQRIRQTILDAGGGFVFNSRVTDLEIKGGRVRGVWCGATLVEGAAVVLATGHSARDIYE
;
A
#
# COMPACT_ATOMS: atom_id res chain seq x y z
N MET A 1 4.27 -29.21 -9.72
CA MET A 1 4.32 -28.09 -8.71
C MET A 1 5.73 -27.55 -8.68
N PRO A 2 5.92 -26.22 -8.52
CA PRO A 2 7.25 -25.68 -8.52
C PRO A 2 8.11 -26.27 -7.41
N GLN A 3 9.39 -26.43 -7.70
CA GLN A 3 10.34 -26.89 -6.69
C GLN A 3 10.85 -25.71 -5.87
N ASN A 4 10.87 -25.87 -4.54
CA ASN A 4 11.31 -24.83 -3.62
C ASN A 4 12.77 -25.08 -3.20
N ILE A 5 13.61 -24.05 -3.32
CA ILE A 5 15.01 -24.14 -2.91
C ILE A 5 15.44 -22.85 -2.21
N THR A 6 16.31 -22.99 -1.20
CA THR A 6 16.97 -21.84 -0.57
C THR A 6 18.45 -21.87 -0.84
N LEU A 7 18.97 -20.75 -1.36
CA LEU A 7 20.38 -20.54 -1.64
C LEU A 7 20.96 -19.52 -0.64
N VAL A 8 22.18 -19.78 -0.19
CA VAL A 8 22.98 -18.83 0.61
C VAL A 8 24.09 -18.29 -0.28
N LEU A 9 24.02 -17.03 -0.62
CA LEU A 9 24.83 -16.39 -1.65
C LEU A 9 25.58 -15.18 -1.09
N THR A 10 26.62 -14.75 -1.80
CA THR A 10 27.18 -13.40 -1.61
C THR A 10 26.22 -12.36 -2.20
N PRO A 11 26.30 -11.07 -1.79
CA PRO A 11 25.47 -10.01 -2.39
C PRO A 11 25.57 -9.95 -3.91
N ARG A 12 26.81 -10.09 -4.45
CA ARG A 12 27.06 -10.09 -5.92
C ARG A 12 26.35 -11.25 -6.62
N GLN A 13 26.45 -12.45 -6.05
CA GLN A 13 25.81 -13.64 -6.62
C GLN A 13 24.26 -13.57 -6.55
N ALA A 14 23.73 -13.01 -5.48
CA ALA A 14 22.28 -12.83 -5.32
C ALA A 14 21.70 -11.74 -6.23
N ALA A 15 22.52 -10.81 -6.72
CA ALA A 15 22.14 -9.80 -7.70
C ALA A 15 22.16 -10.31 -9.15
N ASP A 16 22.79 -11.46 -9.40
CA ASP A 16 22.92 -12.06 -10.72
C ASP A 16 21.89 -13.19 -10.92
N ALA A 17 20.82 -12.87 -11.67
CA ALA A 17 19.75 -13.81 -11.94
C ALA A 17 20.23 -15.06 -12.69
N LYS A 18 21.17 -14.92 -13.60
CA LYS A 18 21.75 -16.06 -14.34
C LYS A 18 22.51 -16.99 -13.40
N TYR A 19 23.29 -16.40 -12.49
CA TYR A 19 24.07 -17.17 -11.54
C TYR A 19 23.19 -18.01 -10.61
N TYR A 20 22.19 -17.42 -9.96
CA TYR A 20 21.36 -18.19 -9.04
C TYR A 20 20.42 -19.15 -9.75
N THR A 21 20.00 -18.89 -11.00
CA THR A 21 19.25 -19.84 -11.83
C THR A 21 20.09 -21.09 -12.14
N SER A 22 21.32 -20.89 -12.63
CA SER A 22 22.25 -21.99 -12.89
C SER A 22 22.59 -22.81 -11.64
N LEU A 23 22.75 -22.14 -10.50
CA LEU A 23 23.00 -22.82 -9.24
C LEU A 23 21.77 -23.61 -8.76
N ALA A 24 20.56 -23.07 -8.94
CA ALA A 24 19.30 -23.76 -8.62
C ALA A 24 19.15 -25.01 -9.50
N ALA A 25 19.36 -24.90 -10.81
CA ALA A 25 19.33 -26.01 -11.74
C ALA A 25 20.24 -27.16 -11.30
N ARG A 26 21.50 -26.85 -11.01
CA ARG A 26 22.47 -27.84 -10.52
C ARG A 26 22.05 -28.53 -9.23
N ARG A 27 21.52 -27.77 -8.26
CA ARG A 27 21.09 -28.33 -6.98
C ARG A 27 19.84 -29.18 -7.07
N LEU A 28 18.97 -28.88 -8.03
CA LEU A 28 17.74 -29.65 -8.28
C LEU A 28 17.95 -30.81 -9.26
N GLY A 29 19.17 -30.93 -9.85
CA GLY A 29 19.45 -31.94 -10.87
C GLY A 29 18.66 -31.74 -12.16
N MET A 30 18.28 -30.49 -12.48
CA MET A 30 17.51 -30.13 -13.68
C MET A 30 18.44 -29.46 -14.70
N PRO A 31 18.32 -29.77 -16.01
CA PRO A 31 18.93 -28.98 -17.07
C PRO A 31 18.39 -27.55 -17.04
N GLU A 32 19.26 -26.56 -17.23
CA GLU A 32 18.81 -25.14 -17.25
C GLU A 32 17.78 -24.85 -18.33
N GLN A 33 17.87 -25.52 -19.46
CA GLN A 33 16.92 -25.42 -20.57
C GLN A 33 15.48 -25.85 -20.22
N ASP A 34 15.34 -26.69 -19.20
CA ASP A 34 14.03 -27.21 -18.75
C ASP A 34 13.39 -26.28 -17.70
N ILE A 35 14.08 -25.19 -17.31
CA ILE A 35 13.56 -24.19 -16.37
C ILE A 35 12.86 -23.08 -17.13
N ALA A 36 11.55 -23.00 -16.95
CA ALA A 36 10.72 -21.97 -17.56
C ALA A 36 10.74 -20.65 -16.79
N LEU A 37 10.82 -20.71 -15.44
CA LEU A 37 10.79 -19.54 -14.59
C LEU A 37 11.48 -19.84 -13.25
N VAL A 38 12.29 -18.90 -12.79
CA VAL A 38 12.77 -18.85 -11.40
C VAL A 38 12.19 -17.60 -10.75
N ARG A 39 11.37 -17.81 -9.72
CA ARG A 39 10.73 -16.74 -8.97
C ARG A 39 11.38 -16.61 -7.60
N VAL A 40 11.83 -15.41 -7.27
CA VAL A 40 12.28 -15.08 -5.91
C VAL A 40 11.04 -14.89 -5.03
N VAL A 41 10.89 -15.70 -3.98
CA VAL A 41 9.77 -15.61 -3.04
C VAL A 41 10.17 -15.01 -1.70
N LYS A 42 11.49 -15.03 -1.39
CA LYS A 42 12.01 -14.35 -0.21
C LYS A 42 13.48 -14.00 -0.40
N ARG A 43 13.85 -12.79 -0.02
CA ARG A 43 15.23 -12.33 0.08
C ARG A 43 15.49 -11.75 1.47
N SER A 44 16.53 -12.21 2.13
CA SER A 44 16.95 -11.67 3.42
C SER A 44 18.47 -11.60 3.53
N ILE A 45 18.98 -10.57 4.20
CA ILE A 45 20.40 -10.36 4.41
C ILE A 45 20.78 -10.88 5.80
N ASP A 46 21.82 -11.71 5.85
CA ASP A 46 22.47 -12.12 7.08
C ASP A 46 23.83 -11.42 7.20
N ALA A 47 23.88 -10.41 8.07
CA ALA A 47 25.09 -9.60 8.31
C ALA A 47 25.79 -9.94 9.63
N ARG A 48 25.52 -11.09 10.26
CA ARG A 48 26.15 -11.51 11.52
C ARG A 48 27.61 -11.88 11.38
N GLN A 49 28.05 -12.19 10.15
CA GLN A 49 29.43 -12.52 9.84
C GLN A 49 30.13 -11.34 9.17
N ARG A 50 31.48 -11.35 9.17
CA ARG A 50 32.31 -10.31 8.54
C ARG A 50 31.96 -10.08 7.06
N GLN A 51 31.57 -11.14 6.35
CA GLN A 51 31.06 -11.04 4.97
C GLN A 51 29.56 -11.29 4.99
N PRO A 52 28.73 -10.27 4.65
CA PRO A 52 27.29 -10.44 4.56
C PRO A 52 26.89 -11.54 3.57
N LYS A 53 25.87 -12.30 3.92
CA LYS A 53 25.25 -13.30 3.05
C LYS A 53 23.82 -12.95 2.75
N VAL A 54 23.34 -13.38 1.59
CA VAL A 54 21.95 -13.23 1.16
C VAL A 54 21.32 -14.62 1.11
N ASN A 55 20.26 -14.80 1.88
CA ASN A 55 19.41 -15.99 1.79
C ASN A 55 18.32 -15.72 0.76
N LEU A 56 18.30 -16.50 -0.31
CA LEU A 56 17.37 -16.38 -1.42
C LEU A 56 16.49 -17.65 -1.46
N SER A 57 15.20 -17.52 -1.17
CA SER A 57 14.25 -18.61 -1.38
C SER A 57 13.62 -18.45 -2.76
N LEU A 58 13.68 -19.51 -3.54
CA LEU A 58 13.26 -19.56 -4.94
C LEU A 58 12.18 -20.62 -5.14
N GLU A 59 11.22 -20.31 -6.00
CA GLU A 59 10.36 -21.27 -6.68
C GLU A 59 10.87 -21.47 -8.11
N VAL A 60 11.15 -22.70 -8.48
CA VAL A 60 11.65 -23.08 -9.80
C VAL A 60 10.57 -23.85 -10.53
N TYR A 61 10.14 -23.34 -11.67
CA TYR A 61 9.09 -23.90 -12.53
C TYR A 61 9.70 -24.55 -13.75
N ALA A 62 9.38 -25.80 -14.01
CA ALA A 62 9.70 -26.47 -15.26
C ALA A 62 8.78 -26.00 -16.40
N ASP A 63 9.16 -26.26 -17.67
CA ASP A 63 8.44 -25.79 -18.85
C ASP A 63 6.95 -26.14 -18.89
N ARG A 64 6.58 -27.31 -18.35
CA ARG A 64 5.19 -27.80 -18.37
C ARG A 64 4.40 -27.41 -17.13
N GLU A 65 4.98 -26.69 -16.20
CA GLU A 65 4.30 -26.29 -14.97
C GLU A 65 3.52 -24.98 -15.13
N PRO A 66 2.31 -24.89 -14.54
CA PRO A 66 1.55 -23.65 -14.58
C PRO A 66 2.29 -22.55 -13.83
N ARG A 67 2.51 -21.44 -14.53
CA ARG A 67 3.14 -20.25 -13.94
C ARG A 67 2.12 -19.48 -13.11
N PRO A 68 2.54 -18.81 -12.01
CA PRO A 68 1.63 -17.96 -11.27
C PRO A 68 1.11 -16.85 -12.19
N ALA A 69 -0.20 -16.70 -12.24
CA ALA A 69 -0.83 -15.63 -13.00
C ALA A 69 -0.45 -14.27 -12.36
N PRO A 70 -0.24 -13.23 -13.18
CA PRO A 70 -0.11 -11.87 -12.67
C PRO A 70 -1.37 -11.51 -11.87
N VAL A 71 -1.20 -10.84 -10.73
CA VAL A 71 -2.36 -10.32 -10.00
C VAL A 71 -2.97 -9.20 -10.83
N HIS A 72 -4.22 -9.41 -11.22
CA HIS A 72 -5.02 -8.40 -11.89
C HIS A 72 -5.87 -7.66 -10.87
N PHE A 73 -5.83 -6.34 -10.92
CA PHE A 73 -6.74 -5.48 -10.18
C PHE A 73 -7.73 -4.88 -11.17
N ASP A 74 -9.00 -5.07 -10.88
CA ASP A 74 -10.10 -4.47 -11.64
C ASP A 74 -10.84 -3.49 -10.73
N TYR A 75 -10.94 -2.25 -11.19
CA TYR A 75 -11.64 -1.18 -10.49
C TYR A 75 -12.75 -0.65 -11.40
N PRO A 76 -13.90 -1.35 -11.48
CA PRO A 76 -15.00 -0.96 -12.36
C PRO A 76 -15.60 0.36 -11.94
N SER A 77 -16.30 1.01 -12.88
CA SER A 77 -17.01 2.26 -12.59
C SER A 77 -18.09 2.06 -11.53
N VAL A 78 -18.04 2.90 -10.52
CA VAL A 78 -19.02 2.96 -9.41
C VAL A 78 -19.80 4.28 -9.40
N ALA A 79 -19.77 5.04 -10.50
CA ALA A 79 -20.56 6.25 -10.65
C ALA A 79 -22.06 5.93 -10.47
N GLY A 80 -22.75 6.71 -9.64
CA GLY A 80 -24.16 6.52 -9.33
C GLY A 80 -24.48 5.30 -8.45
N ARG A 81 -23.47 4.61 -7.91
CA ARG A 81 -23.67 3.52 -6.95
C ARG A 81 -23.86 4.05 -5.53
N THR A 82 -24.26 3.17 -4.64
CA THR A 82 -24.44 3.48 -3.20
C THR A 82 -23.16 4.07 -2.61
N GLU A 83 -23.28 5.24 -2.00
CA GLU A 83 -22.15 5.97 -1.42
C GLU A 83 -21.79 5.47 -0.03
N VAL A 84 -20.48 5.34 0.21
CA VAL A 84 -19.90 5.08 1.53
C VAL A 84 -18.88 6.17 1.81
N VAL A 85 -19.11 6.91 2.89
CA VAL A 85 -18.20 7.98 3.32
C VAL A 85 -17.01 7.37 4.06
N ILE A 86 -15.81 7.82 3.71
CA ILE A 86 -14.56 7.44 4.37
C ILE A 86 -13.95 8.70 4.98
N VAL A 87 -13.71 8.69 6.29
CA VAL A 87 -13.07 9.80 7.00
C VAL A 87 -11.57 9.52 7.12
N GLY A 88 -10.78 10.27 6.38
CA GLY A 88 -9.33 10.16 6.32
C GLY A 88 -8.82 9.45 5.07
N SER A 89 -7.82 10.02 4.43
CA SER A 89 -7.13 9.50 3.23
C SER A 89 -5.77 8.87 3.54
N GLY A 90 -5.58 8.39 4.77
CA GLY A 90 -4.43 7.57 5.15
C GLY A 90 -4.48 6.18 4.48
N PRO A 91 -3.50 5.30 4.73
CA PRO A 91 -3.47 3.97 4.12
C PRO A 91 -4.77 3.19 4.34
N ALA A 92 -5.34 3.23 5.55
CA ALA A 92 -6.59 2.53 5.84
C ALA A 92 -7.75 3.03 4.96
N GLY A 93 -7.92 4.35 4.82
CA GLY A 93 -8.97 4.95 4.00
C GLY A 93 -8.79 4.66 2.50
N LEU A 94 -7.56 4.78 1.99
CA LEU A 94 -7.26 4.51 0.59
C LEU A 94 -7.52 3.04 0.22
N PHE A 95 -7.06 2.09 1.04
CA PHE A 95 -7.32 0.66 0.81
C PHE A 95 -8.80 0.31 0.99
N ALA A 96 -9.50 0.94 1.95
CA ALA A 96 -10.95 0.79 2.09
C ALA A 96 -11.69 1.28 0.83
N ALA A 97 -11.29 2.42 0.25
CA ALA A 97 -11.88 2.94 -0.97
C ALA A 97 -11.70 2.00 -2.16
N LEU A 98 -10.49 1.50 -2.38
CA LEU A 98 -10.23 0.51 -3.43
C LEU A 98 -11.08 -0.75 -3.23
N ARG A 99 -11.22 -1.22 -1.97
CA ARG A 99 -12.04 -2.39 -1.67
C ARG A 99 -13.53 -2.14 -1.88
N LEU A 100 -14.03 -0.96 -1.57
CA LEU A 100 -15.43 -0.59 -1.85
C LEU A 100 -15.72 -0.58 -3.34
N ILE A 101 -14.80 -0.09 -4.18
CA ILE A 101 -14.92 -0.14 -5.64
C ILE A 101 -15.01 -1.59 -6.12
N GLU A 102 -14.14 -2.48 -5.65
CA GLU A 102 -14.23 -3.92 -5.96
C GLU A 102 -15.60 -4.53 -5.57
N LEU A 103 -16.26 -3.99 -4.56
CA LEU A 103 -17.58 -4.40 -4.09
C LEU A 103 -18.75 -3.68 -4.80
N GLY A 104 -18.47 -2.82 -5.78
CA GLY A 104 -19.49 -2.06 -6.52
C GLY A 104 -20.10 -0.91 -5.72
N LEU A 105 -19.40 -0.42 -4.69
CA LEU A 105 -19.82 0.72 -3.86
C LEU A 105 -18.98 1.95 -4.18
N ARG A 106 -19.59 3.13 -4.13
CA ARG A 106 -18.93 4.41 -4.41
C ARG A 106 -18.28 4.98 -3.14
N PRO A 107 -16.94 5.00 -3.01
CA PRO A 107 -16.29 5.67 -1.90
C PRO A 107 -16.30 7.18 -2.09
N VAL A 108 -16.56 7.93 -1.01
CA VAL A 108 -16.36 9.38 -0.92
C VAL A 108 -15.42 9.63 0.26
N ILE A 109 -14.19 10.04 -0.03
CA ILE A 109 -13.15 10.25 0.98
C ILE A 109 -13.14 11.73 1.38
N LEU A 110 -13.25 11.98 2.67
CA LEU A 110 -13.11 13.29 3.28
C LEU A 110 -11.77 13.34 4.02
N GLU A 111 -10.89 14.25 3.61
CA GLU A 111 -9.58 14.43 4.22
C GLU A 111 -9.49 15.83 4.81
N ARG A 112 -9.09 15.91 6.09
CA ARG A 112 -8.95 17.20 6.79
C ARG A 112 -7.82 18.06 6.23
N GLY A 113 -6.73 17.41 5.82
CA GLY A 113 -5.57 18.09 5.26
C GLY A 113 -5.63 18.22 3.74
N ARG A 114 -4.48 18.55 3.18
CA ARG A 114 -4.30 18.83 1.76
C ARG A 114 -3.88 17.58 0.98
N ASP A 115 -3.95 17.69 -0.34
CA ASP A 115 -3.35 16.69 -1.23
C ASP A 115 -1.82 16.62 -1.03
N VAL A 116 -1.23 15.53 -1.49
CA VAL A 116 0.18 15.23 -1.25
C VAL A 116 1.15 16.30 -1.77
N SER A 117 0.77 17.03 -2.82
CA SER A 117 1.62 18.07 -3.42
C SER A 117 1.63 19.35 -2.56
N ALA A 118 0.44 19.82 -2.16
CA ALA A 118 0.28 20.97 -1.28
C ALA A 118 0.84 20.67 0.12
N ARG A 119 0.58 19.49 0.66
CA ARG A 119 1.11 19.01 1.95
C ARG A 119 2.64 19.02 2.01
N LYS A 120 3.33 18.77 0.88
CA LYS A 120 4.79 18.88 0.81
C LYS A 120 5.27 20.29 1.13
N VAL A 121 4.51 21.32 0.73
CA VAL A 121 4.80 22.72 1.06
C VAL A 121 4.58 22.97 2.54
N ASP A 122 3.47 22.49 3.12
CA ASP A 122 3.18 22.62 4.54
C ASP A 122 4.30 22.03 5.40
N ILE A 123 4.76 20.82 5.06
CA ILE A 123 5.88 20.16 5.74
C ILE A 123 7.19 20.96 5.60
N ALA A 124 7.43 21.55 4.42
CA ALA A 124 8.62 22.41 4.24
C ALA A 124 8.57 23.64 5.12
N GLN A 125 7.39 24.23 5.37
CA GLN A 125 7.22 25.36 6.29
C GLN A 125 7.50 24.96 7.75
N ILE A 126 7.01 23.78 8.19
CA ILE A 126 7.34 23.24 9.51
C ILE A 126 8.86 23.17 9.71
N ASN A 127 9.57 22.65 8.70
CA ASN A 127 11.03 22.47 8.80
C ASN A 127 11.81 23.78 8.75
N ARG A 128 11.27 24.83 8.11
CA ARG A 128 11.93 26.14 7.99
C ARG A 128 11.62 27.09 9.13
N ASN A 129 10.35 27.14 9.51
CA ASN A 129 9.83 28.21 10.37
C ASN A 129 9.29 27.67 11.70
N GLY A 130 9.06 26.35 11.81
CA GLY A 130 8.36 25.73 12.94
C GLY A 130 6.83 25.89 12.89
N ASP A 131 6.28 26.47 11.82
CA ASP A 131 4.84 26.69 11.68
C ASP A 131 4.12 25.39 11.34
N VAL A 132 3.22 24.95 12.22
CA VAL A 132 2.45 23.72 12.06
C VAL A 132 1.01 24.05 11.73
N ASP A 133 0.56 23.71 10.52
CA ASP A 133 -0.87 23.70 10.18
C ASP A 133 -1.55 22.54 10.94
N PRO A 134 -2.58 22.81 11.79
CA PRO A 134 -3.22 21.77 12.59
C PRO A 134 -3.93 20.71 11.76
N ASP A 135 -4.31 21.01 10.53
CA ASP A 135 -5.05 20.12 9.65
C ASP A 135 -4.20 19.53 8.51
N SER A 136 -3.01 20.11 8.20
CA SER A 136 -2.11 19.64 7.15
C SER A 136 -0.65 19.63 7.60
N ASN A 137 -0.12 18.49 7.99
CA ASN A 137 1.21 18.35 8.59
C ASN A 137 1.78 16.94 8.42
N TYR A 138 2.72 16.51 9.27
CA TYR A 138 3.26 15.14 9.24
C TYR A 138 2.24 14.06 9.59
N ALA A 139 1.20 14.36 10.35
CA ALA A 139 0.18 13.39 10.77
C ALA A 139 -1.03 13.37 9.82
N PHE A 140 -1.43 14.54 9.32
CA PHE A 140 -2.66 14.76 8.56
C PHE A 140 -2.38 15.17 7.12
N GLY A 141 -3.33 14.84 6.23
CA GLY A 141 -3.26 15.04 4.80
C GLY A 141 -3.12 13.73 4.03
N GLU A 142 -3.22 13.79 2.72
CA GLU A 142 -3.23 12.64 1.82
C GLU A 142 -2.10 11.66 2.08
N GLY A 143 -2.46 10.38 2.19
CA GLY A 143 -1.57 9.25 2.46
C GLY A 143 -1.20 9.09 3.94
N GLY A 144 -1.64 10.00 4.83
CA GLY A 144 -1.45 9.92 6.29
C GLY A 144 0.00 10.11 6.73
N ALA A 145 0.29 9.73 7.97
CA ALA A 145 1.60 9.97 8.62
C ALA A 145 2.77 9.26 7.93
N GLY A 146 2.51 8.21 7.13
CA GLY A 146 3.55 7.45 6.44
C GLY A 146 4.08 8.07 5.15
N THR A 147 3.35 8.99 4.53
CA THR A 147 3.60 9.47 3.16
C THR A 147 4.99 10.06 2.95
N PHE A 148 5.47 10.82 3.92
CA PHE A 148 6.79 11.47 3.88
C PHE A 148 7.81 10.78 4.79
N SER A 149 7.58 9.52 5.15
CA SER A 149 8.54 8.64 5.82
C SER A 149 9.39 7.88 4.82
N ASP A 150 10.30 7.05 5.31
CA ASP A 150 11.08 6.13 4.46
C ASP A 150 10.24 4.96 3.88
N GLY A 151 8.96 4.88 4.24
CA GLY A 151 8.03 3.90 3.67
C GLY A 151 8.33 2.46 4.06
N LYS A 152 8.78 2.22 5.28
CA LYS A 152 8.94 0.87 5.82
C LYS A 152 7.61 0.14 5.87
N LEU A 153 7.55 -1.03 5.25
CA LEU A 153 6.34 -1.85 5.15
C LEU A 153 6.38 -3.08 6.06
N PHE A 154 7.43 -3.22 6.87
CA PHE A 154 7.57 -4.37 7.74
C PHE A 154 6.48 -4.40 8.81
N THR A 155 5.80 -5.54 8.93
CA THR A 155 4.85 -5.81 10.01
C THR A 155 5.08 -7.18 10.62
N ARG A 156 4.88 -7.30 11.92
CA ARG A 156 4.84 -8.59 12.62
C ARG A 156 3.45 -9.24 12.55
N SER A 157 2.42 -8.43 12.30
CA SER A 157 1.02 -8.89 12.22
C SER A 157 0.69 -9.35 10.81
N LYS A 158 0.89 -10.66 10.54
CA LYS A 158 0.53 -11.31 9.27
C LYS A 158 -0.69 -12.23 9.39
N LYS A 159 -1.31 -12.28 10.58
CA LYS A 159 -2.44 -13.19 10.86
C LYS A 159 -3.80 -12.63 10.47
N ARG A 160 -3.93 -11.33 10.30
CA ARG A 160 -5.19 -10.65 9.98
C ARG A 160 -5.07 -9.94 8.64
N GLY A 161 -6.00 -10.24 7.73
CA GLY A 161 -6.03 -9.67 6.39
C GLY A 161 -4.97 -10.27 5.44
N ASP A 162 -5.09 -9.92 4.17
CA ASP A 162 -4.18 -10.36 3.12
C ASP A 162 -3.05 -9.33 2.93
N TYR A 163 -1.95 -9.55 3.65
CA TYR A 163 -0.74 -8.73 3.55
C TYR A 163 -0.17 -8.72 2.12
N ASN A 164 -0.23 -9.87 1.42
CA ASN A 164 0.30 -9.95 0.07
C ASN A 164 -0.54 -9.12 -0.92
N LYS A 165 -1.87 -9.13 -0.79
CA LYS A 165 -2.75 -8.28 -1.59
C LYS A 165 -2.41 -6.80 -1.37
N ALA A 166 -2.13 -6.38 -0.13
CA ALA A 166 -1.73 -5.00 0.15
C ALA A 166 -0.42 -4.62 -0.56
N LEU A 167 0.62 -5.46 -0.50
CA LEU A 167 1.87 -5.22 -1.23
C LEU A 167 1.67 -5.20 -2.74
N GLN A 168 0.88 -6.12 -3.29
CA GLN A 168 0.54 -6.18 -4.71
C GLN A 168 -0.21 -4.93 -5.16
N THR A 169 -1.13 -4.41 -4.35
CA THR A 169 -1.82 -3.13 -4.60
C THR A 169 -0.81 -1.99 -4.71
N LEU A 170 0.19 -1.93 -3.83
CA LEU A 170 1.24 -0.92 -3.91
C LEU A 170 2.09 -1.07 -5.17
N VAL A 171 2.42 -2.32 -5.57
CA VAL A 171 3.14 -2.59 -6.83
C VAL A 171 2.32 -2.17 -8.04
N PHE A 172 1.03 -2.50 -8.07
CA PHE A 172 0.11 -2.06 -9.14
C PHE A 172 0.11 -0.53 -9.29
N HIS A 173 0.20 0.20 -8.18
CA HIS A 173 0.27 1.67 -8.17
C HIS A 173 1.71 2.22 -8.24
N GLY A 174 2.69 1.38 -8.57
CA GLY A 174 4.04 1.80 -8.95
C GLY A 174 5.11 1.67 -7.88
N ALA A 175 4.88 0.90 -6.84
CA ALA A 175 5.97 0.42 -5.99
C ALA A 175 6.84 -0.58 -6.75
N THR A 176 8.10 -0.74 -6.32
CA THR A 176 8.97 -1.73 -6.93
C THR A 176 8.54 -3.16 -6.57
N PRO A 177 8.59 -4.12 -7.52
CA PRO A 177 8.20 -5.52 -7.26
C PRO A 177 9.00 -6.19 -6.14
N GLU A 178 10.19 -5.67 -5.82
CA GLU A 178 11.06 -6.19 -4.77
C GLU A 178 10.38 -6.21 -3.40
N ILE A 179 9.42 -5.31 -3.14
CA ILE A 179 8.68 -5.30 -1.87
C ILE A 179 7.89 -6.59 -1.62
N LEU A 180 7.60 -7.37 -2.67
CA LEU A 180 6.84 -8.63 -2.56
C LEU A 180 7.67 -9.75 -1.92
N TYR A 181 8.99 -9.70 -2.03
CA TYR A 181 9.86 -10.78 -1.55
C TYR A 181 10.94 -10.35 -0.55
N GLU A 182 11.16 -9.04 -0.38
CA GLU A 182 12.08 -8.55 0.65
C GLU A 182 11.60 -8.88 2.07
N ALA A 183 12.53 -9.33 2.92
CA ALA A 183 12.20 -9.61 4.32
C ALA A 183 11.83 -8.35 5.11
N HIS A 184 12.42 -7.21 4.75
CA HIS A 184 12.15 -5.88 5.31
C HIS A 184 11.88 -4.90 4.17
N PRO A 185 10.69 -4.95 3.54
CA PRO A 185 10.39 -4.13 2.40
C PRO A 185 10.23 -2.66 2.80
N HIS A 186 10.71 -1.76 1.93
CA HIS A 186 10.48 -0.33 2.03
C HIS A 186 10.31 0.28 0.65
N ILE A 187 9.54 1.36 0.55
CA ILE A 187 9.25 2.01 -0.73
C ILE A 187 10.21 3.16 -1.01
N GLY A 188 10.60 3.89 0.01
CA GLY A 188 11.39 5.12 -0.09
C GLY A 188 10.54 6.39 -0.14
N THR A 189 11.06 7.46 0.43
CA THR A 189 10.37 8.74 0.69
C THR A 189 9.87 9.42 -0.58
N ASP A 190 10.62 9.33 -1.68
CA ASP A 190 10.26 10.00 -2.94
C ASP A 190 9.19 9.26 -3.76
N LYS A 191 9.05 7.95 -3.54
CA LYS A 191 8.13 7.12 -4.31
C LYS A 191 6.75 7.06 -3.69
N LEU A 192 6.66 7.05 -2.38
CA LEU A 192 5.40 6.87 -1.66
C LEU A 192 4.37 7.97 -1.99
N PRO A 193 4.72 9.27 -2.07
CA PRO A 193 3.79 10.32 -2.50
C PRO A 193 3.18 10.06 -3.87
N ARG A 194 3.97 9.58 -4.82
CA ARG A 194 3.49 9.26 -6.19
C ARG A 194 2.55 8.07 -6.22
N ILE A 195 2.78 7.09 -5.34
CA ILE A 195 1.89 5.93 -5.20
C ILE A 195 0.54 6.38 -4.64
N MET A 196 0.52 7.27 -3.64
CA MET A 196 -0.72 7.83 -3.09
C MET A 196 -1.51 8.57 -4.17
N GLN A 197 -0.85 9.40 -4.98
CA GLN A 197 -1.49 10.09 -6.12
C GLN A 197 -2.09 9.12 -7.13
N ARG A 198 -1.40 8.01 -7.45
CA ARG A 198 -1.92 6.99 -8.37
C ARG A 198 -3.12 6.25 -7.79
N ILE A 199 -3.10 5.92 -6.50
CA ILE A 199 -4.26 5.33 -5.82
C ILE A 199 -5.45 6.28 -5.87
N ARG A 200 -5.25 7.57 -5.56
CA ARG A 200 -6.31 8.59 -5.70
C ARG A 200 -6.84 8.63 -7.12
N GLN A 201 -5.97 8.66 -8.13
CA GLN A 201 -6.40 8.69 -9.52
C GLN A 201 -7.25 7.47 -9.89
N THR A 202 -6.84 6.27 -9.48
CA THR A 202 -7.64 5.05 -9.67
C THR A 202 -9.03 5.16 -9.05
N ILE A 203 -9.12 5.72 -7.84
CA ILE A 203 -10.41 5.93 -7.15
C ILE A 203 -11.29 6.92 -7.93
N LEU A 204 -10.71 8.02 -8.40
CA LEU A 204 -11.43 9.04 -9.17
C LEU A 204 -11.87 8.51 -10.54
N ASP A 205 -11.01 7.79 -11.25
CA ASP A 205 -11.31 7.18 -12.56
C ASP A 205 -12.45 6.16 -12.46
N ALA A 206 -12.54 5.45 -11.32
CA ALA A 206 -13.66 4.56 -11.03
C ALA A 206 -14.96 5.30 -10.65
N GLY A 207 -14.96 6.63 -10.52
CA GLY A 207 -16.13 7.44 -10.13
C GLY A 207 -16.28 7.65 -8.62
N GLY A 208 -15.27 7.31 -7.82
CA GLY A 208 -15.20 7.70 -6.40
C GLY A 208 -15.01 9.20 -6.21
N GLY A 209 -15.13 9.67 -4.98
CA GLY A 209 -14.98 11.07 -4.61
C GLY A 209 -13.82 11.32 -3.64
N PHE A 210 -13.18 12.50 -3.77
CA PHE A 210 -12.18 13.02 -2.84
C PHE A 210 -12.48 14.48 -2.51
N VAL A 211 -12.54 14.81 -1.22
CA VAL A 211 -12.71 16.18 -0.74
C VAL A 211 -11.62 16.47 0.29
N PHE A 212 -10.72 17.36 -0.05
CA PHE A 212 -9.66 17.86 0.82
C PHE A 212 -10.10 19.07 1.65
N ASN A 213 -9.33 19.44 2.65
CA ASN A 213 -9.65 20.53 3.59
C ASN A 213 -11.03 20.35 4.24
N SER A 214 -11.42 19.09 4.48
CA SER A 214 -12.75 18.70 4.96
C SER A 214 -12.61 17.92 6.27
N ARG A 215 -12.44 18.67 7.36
CA ARG A 215 -12.40 18.09 8.70
C ARG A 215 -13.79 17.67 9.11
N VAL A 216 -13.98 16.39 9.35
CA VAL A 216 -15.21 15.84 9.95
C VAL A 216 -15.21 16.21 11.43
N THR A 217 -16.32 16.76 11.89
CA THR A 217 -16.51 17.26 13.25
C THR A 217 -17.51 16.45 14.05
N ASP A 218 -18.44 15.75 13.37
CA ASP A 218 -19.47 14.96 14.05
C ASP A 218 -20.07 13.91 13.11
N LEU A 219 -20.80 12.95 13.68
CA LEU A 219 -21.60 11.95 12.98
C LEU A 219 -23.08 12.36 12.95
N GLU A 220 -23.71 12.27 11.78
CA GLU A 220 -25.17 12.37 11.70
C GLU A 220 -25.80 11.03 12.05
N ILE A 221 -26.44 10.98 13.20
CA ILE A 221 -27.14 9.78 13.71
C ILE A 221 -28.63 10.05 13.77
N LYS A 222 -29.42 9.28 13.02
CA LYS A 222 -30.86 9.40 12.97
C LYS A 222 -31.54 8.03 13.15
N GLY A 223 -32.40 7.93 14.14
CA GLY A 223 -33.08 6.66 14.46
C GLY A 223 -32.10 5.53 14.84
N GLY A 224 -30.99 5.85 15.55
CA GLY A 224 -29.96 4.88 15.95
C GLY A 224 -29.07 4.37 14.82
N ARG A 225 -29.10 5.04 13.66
CA ARG A 225 -28.26 4.69 12.51
C ARG A 225 -27.45 5.89 12.03
N VAL A 226 -26.18 5.66 11.70
CA VAL A 226 -25.34 6.65 11.06
C VAL A 226 -25.85 6.92 9.65
N ARG A 227 -26.05 8.18 9.30
CA ARG A 227 -26.55 8.66 7.99
C ARG A 227 -25.50 9.44 7.21
N GLY A 228 -24.46 9.89 7.87
CA GLY A 228 -23.43 10.69 7.26
C GLY A 228 -22.50 11.29 8.30
N VAL A 229 -21.77 12.30 7.90
CA VAL A 229 -20.84 13.05 8.76
C VAL A 229 -21.00 14.56 8.52
N TRP A 230 -20.68 15.33 9.52
CA TRP A 230 -20.66 16.79 9.45
C TRP A 230 -19.22 17.30 9.22
N CYS A 231 -19.05 18.16 8.22
CA CYS A 231 -17.84 18.94 7.98
C CYS A 231 -18.19 20.41 8.23
N GLY A 232 -18.01 20.86 9.46
CA GLY A 232 -18.54 22.16 9.89
C GLY A 232 -20.06 22.20 9.74
N ALA A 233 -20.59 23.08 8.87
CA ALA A 233 -22.03 23.20 8.60
C ALA A 233 -22.54 22.31 7.43
N THR A 234 -21.67 21.55 6.78
CA THR A 234 -22.03 20.74 5.61
C THR A 234 -22.22 19.28 6.02
N LEU A 235 -23.42 18.75 5.76
CA LEU A 235 -23.69 17.32 5.90
C LEU A 235 -23.28 16.59 4.64
N VAL A 236 -22.48 15.53 4.79
CA VAL A 236 -22.13 14.57 3.73
C VAL A 236 -22.81 13.25 4.08
N GLU A 237 -23.86 12.92 3.34
CA GLU A 237 -24.64 11.70 3.56
C GLU A 237 -23.95 10.48 2.92
N GLY A 238 -24.24 9.29 3.50
CA GLY A 238 -23.79 8.01 2.97
C GLY A 238 -24.49 6.84 3.63
N ALA A 239 -24.59 5.73 2.92
CA ALA A 239 -25.21 4.51 3.43
C ALA A 239 -24.43 3.90 4.62
N ALA A 240 -23.14 4.20 4.70
CA ALA A 240 -22.27 3.83 5.81
C ALA A 240 -21.11 4.82 5.93
N VAL A 241 -20.45 4.83 7.09
CA VAL A 241 -19.26 5.64 7.36
C VAL A 241 -18.13 4.74 7.83
N VAL A 242 -16.96 4.92 7.24
CA VAL A 242 -15.69 4.27 7.65
C VAL A 242 -14.81 5.32 8.31
N LEU A 243 -14.53 5.18 9.59
CA LEU A 243 -13.57 6.03 10.30
C LEU A 243 -12.16 5.49 10.10
N ALA A 244 -11.35 6.18 9.30
CA ALA A 244 -9.97 5.82 8.96
C ALA A 244 -8.98 6.94 9.34
N THR A 245 -9.26 7.64 10.44
CA THR A 245 -8.62 8.90 10.86
C THR A 245 -7.19 8.75 11.39
N GLY A 246 -6.76 7.51 11.66
CA GLY A 246 -5.46 7.23 12.26
C GLY A 246 -5.41 7.60 13.75
N HIS A 247 -4.35 7.15 14.43
CA HIS A 247 -4.24 7.30 15.88
C HIS A 247 -3.91 8.73 16.35
N SER A 248 -3.47 9.61 15.44
CA SER A 248 -3.10 10.99 15.77
C SER A 248 -4.32 11.92 15.85
N ALA A 249 -5.46 11.49 15.32
CA ALA A 249 -6.71 12.26 15.36
C ALA A 249 -7.41 12.10 16.72
N ARG A 250 -6.82 12.67 17.77
CA ARG A 250 -7.34 12.55 19.16
C ARG A 250 -8.70 13.18 19.32
N ASP A 251 -8.96 14.24 18.58
CA ASP A 251 -10.24 14.95 18.51
C ASP A 251 -11.42 14.10 18.03
N ILE A 252 -11.17 12.89 17.53
CA ILE A 252 -12.23 11.94 17.15
C ILE A 252 -12.63 11.03 18.33
N TYR A 253 -11.81 10.96 19.38
CA TYR A 253 -12.03 10.08 20.54
C TYR A 253 -12.56 10.84 21.76
N GLU A 254 -12.63 12.16 21.69
CA GLU A 254 -13.22 13.06 22.70
C GLU A 254 -14.71 13.31 22.40
#